data_3b7b634c1e86a38572e079a5a4b57e53
#
_entry.id   3b7b634c1e86a38572e079a5a4b57e53
#
_cell.length_a   1.000
_cell.length_b   1.000
_cell.length_c   1.000
_cell.angle_alpha   90.00
_cell.angle_beta   90.00
_cell.angle_gamma   90.00
#
_symmetry.space_group_name_H-M   'P 1'
#
loop_
_entity.id
_entity.type
_entity.pdbx_description
1 polymer ?
#
loop_
_entity_poly.entity_id
_entity_poly.type
_entity_poly.pdbx_seq_one_letter_code
_entity_poly.pdbx_strand_id
1 'polypeptide(L)'
;MSPSPTPKASRRQLPAKRMPEKDAVPMNATAAKLLVAAGDLMIERNSTDISLSDIAEKSGVNSALVKYHFGNKDGLLLALLARDAGAEMANLAFVLDQPISPTEKLRRHIAGIINAYYRFPYLNRLIHLLLHQGSEETAREVNRFFVTPLFEFQRRLLAEGIAAGEFRKVDPALFYTSLVGACDHLFYGRQMSSRFGANGITDAVRRQYIAHMTNLILGGMLTDKADMPDNISDGRLARA
;
A
#
# COMPACT_ATOMS: atom_id res chain seq x y z
N MET A 1 37.37 38.78 19.88
CA MET A 1 37.17 37.89 18.72
C MET A 1 35.96 37.02 19.03
N SER A 2 34.81 37.40 18.50
CA SER A 2 33.55 36.67 18.67
C SER A 2 33.43 35.58 17.60
N PRO A 3 32.94 34.36 17.89
CA PRO A 3 32.78 33.33 16.91
C PRO A 3 31.55 33.59 16.01
N SER A 4 31.74 33.43 14.73
CA SER A 4 30.71 33.53 13.68
C SER A 4 29.66 32.43 13.81
N PRO A 5 28.40 32.70 13.49
CA PRO A 5 27.35 31.69 13.56
C PRO A 5 27.42 30.69 12.38
N THR A 6 27.31 29.42 12.71
CA THR A 6 27.21 28.29 11.77
C THR A 6 25.92 28.40 10.93
N PRO A 7 25.94 28.12 9.62
CA PRO A 7 24.76 28.21 8.79
C PRO A 7 23.79 27.06 9.10
N LYS A 8 22.54 27.40 9.42
CA LYS A 8 21.41 26.47 9.56
C LYS A 8 21.17 25.77 8.20
N ALA A 9 21.30 24.47 8.19
CA ALA A 9 20.94 23.63 7.05
C ALA A 9 19.48 23.88 6.68
N SER A 10 19.26 24.40 5.48
CA SER A 10 17.95 24.62 4.88
C SER A 10 17.26 23.27 4.70
N ARG A 11 16.15 23.05 5.41
CA ARG A 11 15.22 21.93 5.16
C ARG A 11 14.63 22.10 3.77
N ARG A 12 15.18 21.39 2.78
CA ARG A 12 14.53 21.22 1.49
C ARG A 12 13.26 20.39 1.72
N GLN A 13 12.12 21.08 1.80
CA GLN A 13 10.81 20.46 1.66
C GLN A 13 10.73 19.89 0.25
N LEU A 14 10.62 18.56 0.14
CA LEU A 14 10.22 17.93 -1.11
C LEU A 14 8.72 18.26 -1.31
N PRO A 15 8.36 18.88 -2.43
CA PRO A 15 6.96 19.08 -2.73
C PRO A 15 6.30 17.70 -2.87
N ALA A 16 5.23 17.45 -2.10
CA ALA A 16 4.30 16.37 -2.34
C ALA A 16 3.72 16.59 -3.75
N LYS A 17 4.34 15.97 -4.75
CA LYS A 17 3.89 16.04 -6.12
C LYS A 17 2.65 15.15 -6.21
N ARG A 18 1.48 15.77 -6.01
CA ARG A 18 0.18 15.16 -6.35
C ARG A 18 0.30 14.57 -7.75
N MET A 19 -0.35 13.42 -7.99
CA MET A 19 -0.62 12.96 -9.35
C MET A 19 -1.07 14.17 -10.16
N PRO A 20 -0.61 14.32 -11.43
CA PRO A 20 -1.09 15.42 -12.23
C PRO A 20 -2.61 15.36 -12.19
N GLU A 21 -3.19 16.37 -11.59
CA GLU A 21 -4.56 16.74 -11.80
C GLU A 21 -4.58 17.19 -13.28
N LYS A 22 -4.55 16.21 -14.18
CA LYS A 22 -5.10 16.40 -15.51
C LYS A 22 -6.55 16.72 -15.20
N ASP A 23 -6.86 18.01 -15.25
CA ASP A 23 -8.16 18.60 -15.00
C ASP A 23 -9.12 17.55 -14.43
N ALA A 24 -9.42 17.63 -13.14
CA ALA A 24 -10.36 16.71 -12.51
C ALA A 24 -11.70 16.90 -13.18
N VAL A 25 -11.80 16.43 -14.40
CA VAL A 25 -13.08 16.16 -15.04
C VAL A 25 -13.76 15.21 -14.08
N PRO A 26 -14.90 15.59 -13.49
CA PRO A 26 -15.61 14.73 -12.54
C PRO A 26 -15.71 13.37 -13.20
N MET A 27 -15.13 12.33 -12.56
CA MET A 27 -15.02 11.00 -13.16
C MET A 27 -16.40 10.62 -13.63
N ASN A 28 -16.60 10.58 -14.96
CA ASN A 28 -17.88 10.32 -15.58
C ASN A 28 -18.44 9.03 -14.98
N ALA A 29 -19.74 8.98 -14.70
CA ALA A 29 -20.42 7.82 -14.13
C ALA A 29 -20.09 6.51 -14.88
N THR A 30 -19.86 6.61 -16.19
CA THR A 30 -19.45 5.49 -17.04
C THR A 30 -18.03 5.01 -16.71
N ALA A 31 -17.06 5.91 -16.57
CA ALA A 31 -15.70 5.58 -16.18
C ALA A 31 -15.68 4.94 -14.78
N ALA A 32 -16.44 5.48 -13.83
CA ALA A 32 -16.59 4.90 -12.50
C ALA A 32 -17.14 3.46 -12.53
N LYS A 33 -18.17 3.18 -13.34
CA LYS A 33 -18.74 1.83 -13.52
C LYS A 33 -17.71 0.85 -14.05
N LEU A 34 -16.89 1.24 -15.02
CA LEU A 34 -15.83 0.40 -15.57
C LEU A 34 -14.78 0.06 -14.52
N LEU A 35 -14.35 1.04 -13.69
CA LEU A 35 -13.39 0.79 -12.62
C LEU A 35 -13.96 -0.09 -11.50
N VAL A 36 -15.24 0.08 -11.13
CA VAL A 36 -15.89 -0.78 -10.15
C VAL A 36 -15.95 -2.20 -10.67
N ALA A 37 -16.44 -2.41 -11.90
CA ALA A 37 -16.54 -3.74 -12.51
C ALA A 37 -15.17 -4.45 -12.60
N ALA A 38 -14.10 -3.72 -12.94
CA ALA A 38 -12.77 -4.28 -13.00
C ALA A 38 -12.27 -4.74 -11.61
N GLY A 39 -12.46 -3.92 -10.57
CA GLY A 39 -12.09 -4.27 -9.20
C GLY A 39 -12.89 -5.47 -8.69
N ASP A 40 -14.21 -5.49 -8.89
CA ASP A 40 -15.08 -6.60 -8.49
C ASP A 40 -14.70 -7.92 -9.18
N LEU A 41 -14.40 -7.89 -10.49
CA LEU A 41 -13.93 -9.07 -11.21
C LEU A 41 -12.62 -9.62 -10.65
N MET A 42 -11.66 -8.75 -10.30
CA MET A 42 -10.40 -9.18 -9.69
C MET A 42 -10.61 -9.83 -8.33
N ILE A 43 -11.54 -9.33 -7.53
CA ILE A 43 -11.90 -9.90 -6.22
C ILE A 43 -12.59 -11.25 -6.43
N GLU A 44 -13.63 -11.31 -7.26
CA GLU A 44 -14.44 -12.52 -7.50
C GLU A 44 -13.62 -13.68 -8.06
N ARG A 45 -12.77 -13.37 -9.06
CA ARG A 45 -11.89 -14.37 -9.69
C ARG A 45 -10.61 -14.64 -8.91
N ASN A 46 -10.33 -13.82 -7.89
CA ASN A 46 -9.05 -13.78 -7.19
C ASN A 46 -7.85 -13.74 -8.16
N SER A 47 -7.96 -12.96 -9.21
CA SER A 47 -7.01 -12.86 -10.32
C SER A 47 -7.01 -11.47 -10.93
N THR A 48 -5.85 -11.03 -11.41
CA THR A 48 -5.73 -9.83 -12.26
C THR A 48 -5.91 -10.11 -13.75
N ASP A 49 -6.09 -11.38 -14.11
CA ASP A 49 -6.37 -11.79 -15.49
C ASP A 49 -7.86 -11.58 -15.81
N ILE A 50 -8.18 -10.37 -16.26
CA ILE A 50 -9.51 -9.95 -16.69
C ILE A 50 -9.40 -9.30 -18.06
N SER A 51 -10.40 -9.54 -18.92
CA SER A 51 -10.45 -8.96 -20.27
C SER A 51 -11.34 -7.71 -20.32
N LEU A 52 -11.19 -6.92 -21.38
CA LEU A 52 -12.11 -5.79 -21.63
C LEU A 52 -13.55 -6.26 -21.87
N SER A 53 -13.74 -7.46 -22.43
CA SER A 53 -15.05 -8.08 -22.61
C SER A 53 -15.70 -8.40 -21.27
N ASP A 54 -14.94 -9.00 -20.33
CA ASP A 54 -15.44 -9.29 -18.98
C ASP A 54 -15.88 -8.00 -18.26
N ILE A 55 -15.06 -6.93 -18.37
CA ILE A 55 -15.36 -5.63 -17.77
C ILE A 55 -16.62 -5.02 -18.39
N ALA A 56 -16.75 -5.09 -19.72
CA ALA A 56 -17.91 -4.60 -20.44
C ALA A 56 -19.20 -5.32 -20.01
N GLU A 57 -19.15 -6.66 -19.96
CA GLU A 57 -20.28 -7.49 -19.53
C GLU A 57 -20.69 -7.16 -18.10
N LYS A 58 -19.72 -7.13 -17.16
CA LYS A 58 -20.01 -6.86 -15.75
C LYS A 58 -20.52 -5.43 -15.50
N SER A 59 -19.98 -4.46 -16.20
CA SER A 59 -20.37 -3.04 -16.04
C SER A 59 -21.66 -2.66 -16.73
N GLY A 60 -22.10 -3.46 -17.71
CA GLY A 60 -23.18 -3.08 -18.66
C GLY A 60 -22.77 -1.93 -19.58
N VAL A 61 -21.46 -1.69 -19.77
CA VAL A 61 -20.91 -0.58 -20.55
C VAL A 61 -20.17 -1.14 -21.77
N ASN A 62 -20.35 -0.54 -22.94
CA ASN A 62 -19.63 -0.97 -24.15
C ASN A 62 -18.11 -0.84 -23.97
N SER A 63 -17.38 -1.90 -24.31
CA SER A 63 -15.90 -1.95 -24.21
C SER A 63 -15.19 -0.85 -25.04
N ALA A 64 -15.81 -0.34 -26.09
CA ALA A 64 -15.29 0.80 -26.86
C ALA A 64 -15.12 2.08 -26.01
N LEU A 65 -15.92 2.22 -24.95
CA LEU A 65 -15.81 3.36 -24.02
C LEU A 65 -14.57 3.27 -23.13
N VAL A 66 -13.94 2.08 -22.98
CA VAL A 66 -12.63 1.98 -22.30
C VAL A 66 -11.58 2.78 -23.07
N LYS A 67 -11.55 2.65 -24.41
CA LYS A 67 -10.64 3.43 -25.25
C LYS A 67 -10.89 4.93 -25.13
N TYR A 68 -12.13 5.33 -25.04
CA TYR A 68 -12.52 6.74 -24.89
C TYR A 68 -12.07 7.32 -23.54
N HIS A 69 -12.28 6.60 -22.42
CA HIS A 69 -12.01 7.11 -21.08
C HIS A 69 -10.57 6.90 -20.62
N PHE A 70 -9.95 5.79 -21.02
CA PHE A 70 -8.66 5.33 -20.47
C PHE A 70 -7.59 5.08 -21.53
N GLY A 71 -7.90 5.21 -22.81
CA GLY A 71 -6.99 4.93 -23.93
C GLY A 71 -6.86 3.44 -24.25
N ASN A 72 -6.55 2.62 -23.25
CA ASN A 72 -6.39 1.17 -23.38
C ASN A 72 -6.64 0.45 -22.05
N LYS A 73 -6.39 -0.88 -22.01
CA LYS A 73 -6.50 -1.68 -20.78
C LYS A 73 -5.54 -1.23 -19.69
N ASP A 74 -4.29 -0.93 -20.03
CA ASP A 74 -3.28 -0.48 -19.07
C ASP A 74 -3.70 0.84 -18.41
N GLY A 75 -4.22 1.80 -19.20
CA GLY A 75 -4.75 3.06 -18.68
C GLY A 75 -5.93 2.87 -17.73
N LEU A 76 -6.84 1.92 -18.02
CA LEU A 76 -7.93 1.56 -17.11
C LEU A 76 -7.38 0.95 -15.80
N LEU A 77 -6.44 0.02 -15.91
CA LEU A 77 -5.84 -0.64 -14.75
C LEU A 77 -5.01 0.33 -13.90
N LEU A 78 -4.30 1.27 -14.52
CA LEU A 78 -3.58 2.34 -13.82
C LEU A 78 -4.54 3.29 -13.09
N ALA A 79 -5.66 3.64 -13.73
CA ALA A 79 -6.71 4.44 -13.10
C ALA A 79 -7.39 3.69 -11.92
N LEU A 80 -7.57 2.37 -12.04
CA LEU A 80 -8.05 1.51 -10.95
C LEU A 80 -7.07 1.55 -9.77
N LEU A 81 -5.78 1.36 -10.02
CA LEU A 81 -4.74 1.44 -9.00
C LEU A 81 -4.71 2.82 -8.32
N ALA A 82 -4.82 3.89 -9.10
CA ALA A 82 -4.86 5.25 -8.58
C ALA A 82 -6.09 5.52 -7.69
N ARG A 83 -7.26 5.00 -8.05
CA ARG A 83 -8.48 5.09 -7.26
C ARG A 83 -8.33 4.38 -5.91
N ASP A 84 -7.80 3.15 -5.92
CA ASP A 84 -7.85 2.25 -4.77
C ASP A 84 -6.68 2.42 -3.81
N ALA A 85 -5.52 2.85 -4.31
CA ALA A 85 -4.33 3.10 -3.49
C ALA A 85 -3.99 4.60 -3.33
N GLY A 86 -4.59 5.48 -4.14
CA GLY A 86 -4.20 6.89 -4.19
C GLY A 86 -4.36 7.63 -2.87
N ALA A 87 -5.41 7.37 -2.12
CA ALA A 87 -5.64 7.99 -0.82
C ALA A 87 -4.58 7.58 0.20
N GLU A 88 -4.20 6.30 0.23
CA GLU A 88 -3.16 5.78 1.12
C GLU A 88 -1.79 6.34 0.76
N MET A 89 -1.50 6.46 -0.54
CA MET A 89 -0.25 7.07 -1.02
C MET A 89 -0.15 8.56 -0.67
N ALA A 90 -1.27 9.29 -0.79
CA ALA A 90 -1.33 10.70 -0.39
C ALA A 90 -1.13 10.89 1.11
N ASN A 91 -1.55 9.91 1.92
CA ASN A 91 -1.45 9.95 3.39
C ASN A 91 -0.02 9.70 3.91
N LEU A 92 0.88 9.12 3.11
CA LEU A 92 2.25 8.80 3.56
C LEU A 92 3.01 10.04 4.05
N ALA A 93 2.97 11.15 3.28
CA ALA A 93 3.62 12.39 3.68
C ALA A 93 3.03 12.95 4.98
N PHE A 94 1.70 12.90 5.12
CA PHE A 94 1.01 13.34 6.34
C PHE A 94 1.46 12.53 7.57
N VAL A 95 1.62 11.22 7.46
CA VAL A 95 2.09 10.37 8.56
C VAL A 95 3.52 10.75 8.98
N LEU A 96 4.42 11.04 8.03
CA LEU A 96 5.78 11.48 8.36
C LEU A 96 5.81 12.81 9.13
N ASP A 97 4.92 13.72 8.79
CA ASP A 97 4.89 15.07 9.39
C ASP A 97 4.14 15.10 10.75
N GLN A 98 3.52 14.00 11.19
CA GLN A 98 2.86 13.94 12.49
C GLN A 98 3.87 14.05 13.64
N PRO A 99 3.55 14.81 14.73
CA PRO A 99 4.39 14.93 15.91
C PRO A 99 4.25 13.73 16.87
N ILE A 100 4.46 12.52 16.32
CA ILE A 100 4.41 11.25 17.04
C ILE A 100 5.75 10.52 16.87
N SER A 101 6.02 9.53 17.72
CA SER A 101 7.27 8.77 17.67
C SER A 101 7.42 8.00 16.37
N PRO A 102 8.64 7.74 15.89
CA PRO A 102 8.90 6.85 14.74
C PRO A 102 8.26 5.48 14.91
N THR A 103 8.26 4.92 16.10
CA THR A 103 7.59 3.66 16.43
C THR A 103 6.08 3.72 16.15
N GLU A 104 5.42 4.80 16.58
CA GLU A 104 3.98 4.95 16.30
C GLU A 104 3.68 5.21 14.82
N LYS A 105 4.55 5.95 14.11
CA LYS A 105 4.44 6.10 12.65
C LYS A 105 4.52 4.75 11.95
N LEU A 106 5.45 3.88 12.39
CA LEU A 106 5.61 2.54 11.84
C LEU A 106 4.40 1.64 12.12
N ARG A 107 3.82 1.70 13.33
CA ARG A 107 2.57 0.99 13.66
C ARG A 107 1.44 1.38 12.71
N ARG A 108 1.23 2.68 12.51
CA ARG A 108 0.20 3.20 11.59
C ARG A 108 0.46 2.78 10.16
N HIS A 109 1.71 2.77 9.74
CA HIS A 109 2.09 2.35 8.40
C HIS A 109 1.79 0.87 8.15
N ILE A 110 2.18 -0.02 9.06
CA ILE A 110 1.88 -1.46 8.98
C ILE A 110 0.36 -1.68 8.89
N ALA A 111 -0.40 -1.03 9.77
CA ALA A 111 -1.86 -1.11 9.75
C ALA A 111 -2.45 -0.58 8.43
N GLY A 112 -1.92 0.51 7.89
CA GLY A 112 -2.32 1.09 6.61
C GLY A 112 -2.15 0.12 5.45
N ILE A 113 -0.97 -0.51 5.32
CA ILE A 113 -0.70 -1.50 4.25
C ILE A 113 -1.67 -2.68 4.35
N ILE A 114 -1.84 -3.27 5.54
CA ILE A 114 -2.72 -4.42 5.74
C ILE A 114 -4.18 -4.05 5.45
N ASN A 115 -4.63 -2.86 5.86
CA ASN A 115 -5.97 -2.38 5.58
C ASN A 115 -6.21 -2.15 4.08
N ALA A 116 -5.23 -1.63 3.35
CA ALA A 116 -5.30 -1.45 1.90
C ALA A 116 -5.46 -2.81 1.19
N TYR A 117 -4.64 -3.80 1.55
CA TYR A 117 -4.74 -5.14 0.97
C TYR A 117 -6.00 -5.91 1.41
N TYR A 118 -6.51 -5.67 2.61
CA TYR A 118 -7.79 -6.22 3.04
C TYR A 118 -8.95 -5.68 2.21
N ARG A 119 -8.96 -4.37 1.95
CA ARG A 119 -9.98 -3.72 1.13
C ARG A 119 -9.87 -4.10 -0.34
N PHE A 120 -8.64 -4.18 -0.87
CA PHE A 120 -8.35 -4.40 -2.27
C PHE A 120 -7.29 -5.50 -2.42
N PRO A 121 -7.65 -6.78 -2.28
CA PRO A 121 -6.69 -7.89 -2.21
C PRO A 121 -5.93 -8.14 -3.52
N TYR A 122 -6.25 -7.43 -4.58
CA TYR A 122 -5.55 -7.49 -5.87
C TYR A 122 -4.45 -6.43 -6.03
N LEU A 123 -4.35 -5.43 -5.14
CA LEU A 123 -3.48 -4.27 -5.34
C LEU A 123 -2.03 -4.63 -5.67
N ASN A 124 -1.39 -5.46 -4.87
CA ASN A 124 0.01 -5.82 -5.12
C ASN A 124 0.17 -6.60 -6.42
N ARG A 125 -0.75 -7.54 -6.71
CA ARG A 125 -0.75 -8.28 -7.98
C ARG A 125 -0.98 -7.35 -9.18
N LEU A 126 -1.82 -6.34 -9.03
CA LEU A 126 -2.06 -5.32 -10.06
C LEU A 126 -0.81 -4.47 -10.30
N ILE A 127 -0.11 -4.06 -9.24
CA ILE A 127 1.18 -3.36 -9.35
C ILE A 127 2.18 -4.23 -10.11
N HIS A 128 2.34 -5.50 -9.73
CA HIS A 128 3.25 -6.42 -10.44
C HIS A 128 2.86 -6.65 -11.89
N LEU A 129 1.55 -6.82 -12.17
CA LEU A 129 1.06 -6.95 -13.55
C LEU A 129 1.48 -5.74 -14.40
N LEU A 130 1.20 -4.53 -13.92
CA LEU A 130 1.50 -3.31 -14.66
C LEU A 130 3.01 -3.04 -14.80
N LEU A 131 3.82 -3.44 -13.82
CA LEU A 131 5.28 -3.31 -13.88
C LEU A 131 5.92 -4.28 -14.89
N HIS A 132 5.38 -5.50 -15.03
CA HIS A 132 6.03 -6.55 -15.82
C HIS A 132 5.38 -6.80 -17.17
N GLN A 133 4.11 -6.50 -17.33
CA GLN A 133 3.33 -6.77 -18.55
C GLN A 133 2.73 -5.51 -19.18
N GLY A 134 2.71 -4.40 -18.44
CA GLY A 134 2.28 -3.10 -18.96
C GLY A 134 3.31 -2.50 -19.92
N SER A 135 2.91 -1.43 -20.63
CA SER A 135 3.85 -0.65 -21.43
C SER A 135 4.95 -0.03 -20.55
N GLU A 136 6.09 0.33 -21.16
CA GLU A 136 7.16 1.03 -20.44
C GLU A 136 6.68 2.33 -19.78
N GLU A 137 5.74 3.03 -20.42
CA GLU A 137 5.13 4.24 -19.86
C GLU A 137 4.31 3.90 -18.61
N THR A 138 3.48 2.86 -18.69
CA THR A 138 2.68 2.37 -17.55
C THR A 138 3.58 1.96 -16.39
N ALA A 139 4.64 1.19 -16.65
CA ALA A 139 5.60 0.78 -15.63
C ALA A 139 6.31 1.99 -14.98
N ARG A 140 6.68 3.02 -15.78
CA ARG A 140 7.24 4.27 -15.24
C ARG A 140 6.26 5.02 -14.33
N GLU A 141 4.99 5.09 -14.71
CA GLU A 141 3.94 5.74 -13.89
C GLU A 141 3.72 4.98 -12.57
N VAL A 142 3.64 3.66 -12.60
CA VAL A 142 3.52 2.82 -11.39
C VAL A 142 4.72 3.04 -10.46
N ASN A 143 5.94 3.01 -10.98
CA ASN A 143 7.15 3.28 -10.19
C ASN A 143 7.11 4.69 -9.58
N ARG A 144 6.74 5.69 -10.36
CA ARG A 144 6.75 7.09 -9.95
C ARG A 144 5.73 7.41 -8.87
N PHE A 145 4.53 6.83 -8.94
CA PHE A 145 3.42 7.21 -8.07
C PHE A 145 3.16 6.24 -6.92
N PHE A 146 3.66 5.00 -7.00
CA PHE A 146 3.39 3.98 -5.99
C PHE A 146 4.67 3.37 -5.38
N VAL A 147 5.55 2.78 -6.18
CA VAL A 147 6.69 2.03 -5.66
C VAL A 147 7.72 2.98 -5.03
N THR A 148 8.17 3.98 -5.77
CA THR A 148 9.20 4.92 -5.29
C THR A 148 8.72 5.74 -4.08
N PRO A 149 7.51 6.34 -4.06
CA PRO A 149 7.05 7.06 -2.88
C PRO A 149 6.91 6.20 -1.64
N LEU A 150 6.44 4.96 -1.77
CA LEU A 150 6.33 4.03 -0.64
C LEU A 150 7.71 3.65 -0.09
N PHE A 151 8.65 3.33 -0.98
CA PHE A 151 10.03 3.04 -0.59
C PHE A 151 10.70 4.23 0.11
N GLU A 152 10.58 5.44 -0.46
CA GLU A 152 11.15 6.65 0.12
C GLU A 152 10.52 7.04 1.46
N PHE A 153 9.22 6.81 1.62
CA PHE A 153 8.56 6.96 2.91
C PHE A 153 9.20 6.04 3.96
N GLN A 154 9.33 4.75 3.67
CA GLN A 154 9.91 3.78 4.61
C GLN A 154 11.38 4.11 4.90
N ARG A 155 12.17 4.46 3.89
CA ARG A 155 13.57 4.87 4.06
C ARG A 155 13.70 6.08 5.00
N ARG A 156 12.83 7.09 4.86
CA ARG A 156 12.82 8.28 5.73
C ARG A 156 12.37 7.94 7.14
N LEU A 157 11.34 7.13 7.30
CA LEU A 157 10.86 6.67 8.60
C LEU A 157 11.92 5.89 9.35
N LEU A 158 12.64 4.99 8.68
CA LEU A 158 13.76 4.25 9.26
C LEU A 158 14.89 5.19 9.71
N ALA A 159 15.26 6.15 8.86
CA ALA A 159 16.30 7.14 9.19
C ALA A 159 15.91 7.99 10.41
N GLU A 160 14.65 8.41 10.50
CA GLU A 160 14.10 9.15 11.64
C GLU A 160 14.17 8.31 12.94
N GLY A 161 13.73 7.04 12.88
CA GLY A 161 13.76 6.14 14.04
C GLY A 161 15.17 5.79 14.51
N ILE A 162 16.11 5.60 13.58
CA ILE A 162 17.53 5.39 13.90
C ILE A 162 18.13 6.64 14.57
N ALA A 163 17.83 7.82 14.03
CA ALA A 163 18.32 9.10 14.60
C ALA A 163 17.71 9.38 15.98
N ALA A 164 16.48 8.96 16.23
CA ALA A 164 15.81 9.05 17.54
C ALA A 164 16.30 7.99 18.55
N GLY A 165 17.13 7.02 18.13
CA GLY A 165 17.57 5.91 18.96
C GLY A 165 16.51 4.82 19.19
N GLU A 166 15.36 4.90 18.54
CA GLU A 166 14.27 3.91 18.67
C GLU A 166 14.53 2.66 17.85
N PHE A 167 15.15 2.80 16.65
CA PHE A 167 15.36 1.68 15.73
C PHE A 167 16.83 1.31 15.60
N ARG A 168 17.08 0.01 15.46
CA ARG A 168 18.35 -0.54 14.99
C ARG A 168 18.57 -0.15 13.53
N LYS A 169 19.83 -0.18 13.10
CA LYS A 169 20.16 -0.04 11.68
C LYS A 169 19.67 -1.27 10.91
N VAL A 170 18.85 -1.04 9.91
CA VAL A 170 18.37 -2.03 8.95
C VAL A 170 18.54 -1.49 7.54
N ASP A 171 18.75 -2.40 6.59
CA ASP A 171 18.77 -2.03 5.17
C ASP A 171 17.35 -1.67 4.70
N PRO A 172 17.13 -0.46 4.11
CA PRO A 172 15.80 -0.04 3.70
C PRO A 172 15.18 -0.90 2.60
N ALA A 173 15.99 -1.47 1.68
CA ALA A 173 15.47 -2.31 0.60
C ALA A 173 15.03 -3.67 1.13
N LEU A 174 15.80 -4.27 2.05
CA LEU A 174 15.40 -5.51 2.71
C LEU A 174 14.17 -5.30 3.59
N PHE A 175 14.10 -4.18 4.30
CA PHE A 175 12.93 -3.83 5.09
C PHE A 175 11.67 -3.67 4.23
N TYR A 176 11.76 -2.91 3.13
CA TYR A 176 10.67 -2.72 2.18
C TYR A 176 10.15 -4.07 1.65
N THR A 177 11.06 -4.91 1.15
CA THR A 177 10.73 -6.22 0.59
C THR A 177 10.06 -7.12 1.63
N SER A 178 10.60 -7.16 2.85
CA SER A 178 10.07 -7.99 3.94
C SER A 178 8.70 -7.51 4.39
N LEU A 179 8.53 -6.20 4.61
CA LEU A 179 7.26 -5.64 5.10
C LEU A 179 6.14 -5.78 4.07
N VAL A 180 6.39 -5.33 2.82
CA VAL A 180 5.37 -5.39 1.76
C VAL A 180 5.01 -6.83 1.45
N GLY A 181 6.01 -7.70 1.28
CA GLY A 181 5.78 -9.12 0.97
C GLY A 181 5.03 -9.86 2.08
N ALA A 182 5.39 -9.64 3.35
CA ALA A 182 4.68 -10.26 4.46
C ALA A 182 3.22 -9.76 4.57
N CYS A 183 3.00 -8.44 4.42
CA CYS A 183 1.65 -7.88 4.48
C CYS A 183 0.75 -8.36 3.34
N ASP A 184 1.30 -8.53 2.13
CA ASP A 184 0.56 -9.00 0.95
C ASP A 184 0.21 -10.49 1.02
N HIS A 185 1.13 -11.32 1.50
CA HIS A 185 1.02 -12.78 1.39
C HIS A 185 -0.27 -13.34 2.02
N LEU A 186 -0.79 -12.72 3.09
CA LEU A 186 -2.06 -13.10 3.70
C LEU A 186 -3.22 -13.04 2.70
N PHE A 187 -3.17 -12.10 1.75
CA PHE A 187 -4.25 -11.84 0.79
C PHE A 187 -4.01 -12.49 -0.58
N TYR A 188 -2.92 -13.24 -0.73
CA TYR A 188 -2.47 -13.73 -2.05
C TYR A 188 -3.40 -14.77 -2.68
N GLY A 189 -4.27 -15.43 -1.92
CA GLY A 189 -5.18 -16.37 -2.56
C GLY A 189 -6.07 -17.17 -1.62
N ARG A 190 -7.06 -17.86 -2.23
CA ARG A 190 -8.04 -18.68 -1.51
C ARG A 190 -7.39 -19.77 -0.65
N GLN A 191 -6.28 -20.36 -1.10
CA GLN A 191 -5.58 -21.40 -0.33
C GLN A 191 -4.98 -20.85 0.97
N MET A 192 -4.52 -19.60 0.97
CA MET A 192 -4.05 -18.97 2.19
C MET A 192 -5.20 -18.60 3.10
N SER A 193 -6.27 -18.02 2.55
CA SER A 193 -7.43 -17.60 3.33
C SER A 193 -8.16 -18.78 4.00
N SER A 194 -8.20 -19.95 3.35
CA SER A 194 -8.83 -21.16 3.92
C SER A 194 -8.15 -21.67 5.20
N ARG A 195 -6.89 -21.31 5.45
CA ARG A 195 -6.18 -21.66 6.70
C ARG A 195 -6.72 -20.91 7.92
N PHE A 196 -7.48 -19.83 7.70
CA PHE A 196 -8.11 -19.02 8.74
C PHE A 196 -9.59 -19.40 8.97
N GLY A 197 -10.02 -20.60 8.51
CA GLY A 197 -11.36 -21.12 8.66
C GLY A 197 -12.26 -20.92 7.43
N ALA A 198 -13.49 -21.41 7.53
CA ALA A 198 -14.45 -21.40 6.41
C ALA A 198 -14.80 -19.99 5.91
N ASN A 199 -14.73 -19.00 6.78
CA ASN A 199 -15.03 -17.60 6.45
C ASN A 199 -13.82 -16.83 5.87
N GLY A 200 -12.65 -17.48 5.72
CA GLY A 200 -11.44 -16.86 5.19
C GLY A 200 -10.92 -15.67 6.01
N ILE A 201 -10.47 -14.64 5.34
CA ILE A 201 -9.91 -13.44 5.99
C ILE A 201 -11.05 -12.51 6.42
N THR A 202 -11.46 -12.66 7.68
CA THR A 202 -12.46 -11.78 8.32
C THR A 202 -11.81 -10.52 8.88
N ASP A 203 -12.64 -9.58 9.31
CA ASP A 203 -12.18 -8.37 10.01
C ASP A 203 -11.44 -8.70 11.34
N ALA A 204 -11.82 -9.77 12.02
CA ALA A 204 -11.12 -10.27 13.20
C ALA A 204 -9.71 -10.78 12.85
N VAL A 205 -9.58 -11.58 11.78
CA VAL A 205 -8.26 -12.05 11.26
C VAL A 205 -7.40 -10.86 10.84
N ARG A 206 -7.97 -9.87 10.16
CA ARG A 206 -7.26 -8.65 9.78
C ARG A 206 -6.67 -7.93 11.00
N ARG A 207 -7.47 -7.67 12.04
CA ARG A 207 -7.00 -7.02 13.28
C ARG A 207 -5.90 -7.84 13.97
N GLN A 208 -6.09 -9.15 14.07
CA GLN A 208 -5.08 -10.05 14.63
C GLN A 208 -3.78 -10.02 13.85
N TYR A 209 -3.87 -9.97 12.51
CA TYR A 209 -2.69 -9.91 11.66
C TYR A 209 -1.96 -8.56 11.77
N ILE A 210 -2.67 -7.44 11.90
CA ILE A 210 -2.07 -6.14 12.18
C ILE A 210 -1.26 -6.21 13.49
N ALA A 211 -1.83 -6.73 14.56
CA ALA A 211 -1.16 -6.88 15.84
C ALA A 211 0.07 -7.80 15.73
N HIS A 212 -0.08 -8.95 15.07
CA HIS A 212 1.01 -9.90 14.83
C HIS A 212 2.17 -9.28 14.06
N MET A 213 1.91 -8.66 12.91
CA MET A 213 2.93 -8.03 12.08
C MET A 213 3.60 -6.86 12.79
N THR A 214 2.84 -6.06 13.52
CA THR A 214 3.38 -4.95 14.31
C THR A 214 4.37 -5.47 15.35
N ASN A 215 4.00 -6.48 16.12
CA ASN A 215 4.86 -7.05 17.16
C ASN A 215 6.10 -7.74 16.55
N LEU A 216 5.94 -8.47 15.45
CA LEU A 216 7.04 -9.15 14.77
C LEU A 216 8.08 -8.13 14.25
N ILE A 217 7.62 -7.09 13.56
CA ILE A 217 8.50 -6.07 12.97
C ILE A 217 9.17 -5.24 14.08
N LEU A 218 8.40 -4.72 15.04
CA LEU A 218 8.95 -3.92 16.12
C LEU A 218 9.89 -4.73 17.02
N GLY A 219 9.55 -5.99 17.32
CA GLY A 219 10.43 -6.88 18.10
C GLY A 219 11.81 -7.11 17.47
N GLY A 220 11.90 -7.04 16.13
CA GLY A 220 13.17 -7.09 15.40
C GLY A 220 13.88 -5.75 15.27
N MET A 221 13.16 -4.63 15.42
CA MET A 221 13.66 -3.29 15.10
C MET A 221 13.98 -2.41 16.30
N LEU A 222 13.25 -2.56 17.41
CA LEU A 222 13.46 -1.72 18.59
C LEU A 222 14.83 -1.96 19.23
N THR A 223 15.45 -0.90 19.73
CA THR A 223 16.75 -0.94 20.41
C THR A 223 16.64 -1.55 21.80
N ASP A 224 15.55 -1.25 22.54
CA ASP A 224 15.25 -1.82 23.85
C ASP A 224 14.00 -2.69 23.80
N LYS A 225 14.13 -3.90 24.40
CA LYS A 225 13.00 -4.85 24.50
C LYS A 225 11.93 -4.38 25.52
N ALA A 226 12.22 -3.36 26.31
CA ALA A 226 11.35 -2.86 27.37
C ALA A 226 10.08 -2.15 26.86
N ASP A 227 10.07 -1.70 25.60
CA ASP A 227 8.93 -0.99 25.00
C ASP A 227 7.99 -1.89 24.17
N MET A 228 8.13 -3.20 24.28
CA MET A 228 7.13 -4.10 23.69
C MET A 228 5.85 -4.09 24.54
N PRO A 229 4.69 -3.77 23.97
CA PRO A 229 3.44 -3.85 24.73
C PRO A 229 3.18 -5.30 25.15
N ASP A 230 2.90 -5.53 26.42
CA ASP A 230 2.60 -6.82 27.08
C ASP A 230 1.29 -7.48 26.59
N ASN A 231 0.83 -7.21 25.38
CA ASN A 231 -0.46 -7.64 24.91
C ASN A 231 -0.38 -8.75 23.85
N ILE A 232 0.26 -9.87 24.21
CA ILE A 232 -0.02 -11.17 23.59
C ILE A 232 -0.63 -12.07 24.66
N SER A 233 -1.79 -11.71 25.17
CA SER A 233 -2.60 -12.65 25.93
C SER A 233 -3.51 -13.44 24.97
N ASP A 234 -3.21 -14.73 24.87
CA ASP A 234 -4.10 -15.83 24.55
C ASP A 234 -4.97 -15.73 23.27
N GLY A 235 -4.34 -15.77 22.13
CA GLY A 235 -5.00 -16.19 20.89
C GLY A 235 -4.82 -17.70 20.67
N ARG A 236 -5.41 -18.55 21.50
CA ARG A 236 -5.59 -19.97 21.14
C ARG A 236 -6.43 -20.00 19.88
N LEU A 237 -5.81 -20.35 18.76
CA LEU A 237 -6.53 -20.85 17.60
C LEU A 237 -7.38 -22.02 18.09
N ALA A 238 -8.69 -21.82 18.19
CA ALA A 238 -9.63 -22.88 18.42
C ALA A 238 -9.44 -23.88 17.28
N ARG A 239 -8.87 -25.03 17.61
CA ARG A 239 -8.85 -26.19 16.72
C ARG A 239 -10.28 -26.67 16.61
N ALA A 240 -10.87 -26.49 15.45
CA ALA A 240 -12.04 -27.21 14.99
C ALA A 240 -11.74 -27.85 13.64
#